data_4d748085135fd3931d3315541cbac117
#
_entry.id   4d748085135fd3931d3315541cbac117
#
_cell.length_a   1.000
_cell.length_b   1.000
_cell.length_c   1.000
_cell.angle_alpha   90.00
_cell.angle_beta   90.00
_cell.angle_gamma   90.00
#
_symmetry.space_group_name_H-M   'P 1'
#
loop_
_entity.id
_entity.type
_entity.pdbx_description
1 polymer ?
#
loop_
_entity_poly.entity_id
_entity_poly.type
_entity_poly.pdbx_seq_one_letter_code
_entity_poly.pdbx_strand_id
1 'polypeptide(L)'
;SDLTVNLDSDVTGVNTITATNYTQNLSVAADASELDTRASTLTGGTGTDTLTVTGTGAAAVTLNVSALTNFENITLVGDGDATAADTITIATADINTADGATLTIDGSAMGDDDISVDLTNDTNGINIVKGASGTDAITGSASDLGDTLEGNGGIDTFTFASANLTTLDTVSGGAGVDIITLSDAATGTAAITDADFTNVTSVETLNHGNNALTITLGAEASEAGLVTLTGGSGANITTIGAGFTNDLTIATVAGGTETVTATSYTGKLAISADIDEITSADTITGGTGVDTLTIT
;
A
#
# COMPACT_ATOMS: atom_id res chain seq x y z
N SER A 1 22.67 -21.87 -20.04
CA SER A 1 21.25 -22.19 -20.01
C SER A 1 20.68 -21.86 -18.66
N ASP A 2 19.45 -21.38 -18.63
CA ASP A 2 18.74 -21.08 -17.38
C ASP A 2 18.64 -22.32 -16.50
N LEU A 3 18.56 -22.11 -15.20
CA LEU A 3 18.47 -23.16 -14.18
C LEU A 3 17.12 -23.07 -13.47
N THR A 4 16.45 -24.19 -13.32
CA THR A 4 15.24 -24.31 -12.50
C THR A 4 15.50 -25.23 -11.31
N VAL A 5 15.13 -24.78 -10.12
CA VAL A 5 15.22 -25.53 -8.87
C VAL A 5 13.84 -25.59 -8.24
N ASN A 6 13.35 -26.78 -7.95
CA ASN A 6 12.12 -26.97 -7.20
C ASN A 6 12.48 -27.40 -5.78
N LEU A 7 12.03 -26.70 -4.77
CA LEU A 7 12.12 -27.12 -3.39
C LEU A 7 11.02 -28.16 -3.12
N ASP A 8 11.34 -29.18 -2.35
CA ASP A 8 10.42 -30.29 -2.08
C ASP A 8 9.65 -30.00 -0.79
N SER A 9 8.34 -30.02 -0.86
CA SER A 9 7.42 -29.76 0.26
C SER A 9 7.58 -30.72 1.45
N ASP A 10 8.22 -31.86 1.25
CA ASP A 10 8.40 -32.87 2.32
C ASP A 10 9.66 -32.64 3.18
N VAL A 11 10.44 -31.60 2.89
CA VAL A 11 11.74 -31.37 3.56
C VAL A 11 11.54 -30.61 4.88
N THR A 12 11.93 -31.21 5.98
CA THR A 12 11.95 -30.58 7.31
C THR A 12 13.22 -29.74 7.57
N GLY A 13 14.02 -29.49 6.56
CA GLY A 13 15.33 -28.84 6.63
C GLY A 13 15.32 -27.37 6.22
N VAL A 14 16.44 -26.69 6.45
CA VAL A 14 16.73 -25.35 5.94
C VAL A 14 17.21 -25.46 4.49
N ASN A 15 16.59 -24.72 3.58
CA ASN A 15 17.00 -24.67 2.18
C ASN A 15 18.10 -23.61 1.99
N THR A 16 19.16 -23.96 1.27
CA THR A 16 20.21 -23.01 0.92
C THR A 16 20.51 -23.11 -0.57
N ILE A 17 20.29 -22.03 -1.29
CA ILE A 17 20.68 -21.86 -2.69
C ILE A 17 21.63 -20.67 -2.74
N THR A 18 22.81 -20.86 -3.36
CA THR A 18 23.78 -19.79 -3.55
C THR A 18 24.23 -19.79 -5.01
N ALA A 19 23.81 -18.77 -5.76
CA ALA A 19 24.07 -18.64 -7.18
C ALA A 19 24.84 -17.36 -7.56
N THR A 20 25.58 -16.76 -6.63
CA THR A 20 26.24 -15.44 -6.77
C THR A 20 27.11 -15.29 -8.04
N ASN A 21 27.65 -16.35 -8.59
CA ASN A 21 28.46 -16.32 -9.82
C ASN A 21 27.70 -16.84 -11.03
N TYR A 22 26.42 -17.13 -10.88
CA TYR A 22 25.60 -17.60 -11.99
C TYR A 22 25.12 -16.40 -12.83
N THR A 23 25.34 -16.46 -14.13
CA THR A 23 25.11 -15.31 -15.04
C THR A 23 23.89 -15.48 -15.93
N GLN A 24 23.19 -16.59 -15.78
CA GLN A 24 21.91 -16.84 -16.48
C GLN A 24 20.76 -16.74 -15.46
N ASN A 25 19.54 -16.85 -15.91
CA ASN A 25 18.38 -16.76 -15.06
C ASN A 25 18.22 -18.00 -14.17
N LEU A 26 17.97 -17.78 -12.89
CA LEU A 26 17.62 -18.79 -11.92
C LEU A 26 16.11 -18.71 -11.62
N SER A 27 15.42 -19.81 -11.75
CA SER A 27 14.03 -19.92 -11.30
C SER A 27 13.96 -20.91 -10.13
N VAL A 28 13.46 -20.44 -9.00
CA VAL A 28 13.22 -21.27 -7.81
C VAL A 28 11.71 -21.37 -7.62
N ALA A 29 11.21 -22.57 -7.44
CA ALA A 29 9.82 -22.81 -7.05
C ALA A 29 9.77 -23.47 -5.69
N ALA A 30 8.91 -22.98 -4.82
CA ALA A 30 8.71 -23.44 -3.45
C ALA A 30 7.25 -23.34 -3.04
N ASP A 31 6.80 -24.20 -2.16
CA ASP A 31 5.56 -23.97 -1.42
C ASP A 31 5.80 -22.92 -0.33
N ALA A 32 4.78 -22.13 0.00
CA ALA A 32 4.88 -21.09 1.02
C ALA A 32 5.37 -21.65 2.37
N SER A 33 4.94 -22.84 2.75
CA SER A 33 5.38 -23.52 3.98
C SER A 33 6.87 -23.87 4.02
N GLU A 34 7.56 -23.91 2.86
CA GLU A 34 9.01 -24.13 2.78
C GLU A 34 9.82 -22.89 3.14
N LEU A 35 9.23 -21.72 2.99
CA LEU A 35 9.87 -20.42 3.18
C LEU A 35 9.38 -19.67 4.42
N ASP A 36 8.37 -20.20 5.13
CA ASP A 36 7.77 -19.63 6.32
C ASP A 36 8.83 -19.49 7.45
N THR A 37 8.77 -20.19 8.48
CA THR A 37 9.58 -20.00 9.70
C THR A 37 11.03 -20.52 9.58
N ARG A 38 11.41 -21.08 8.46
CA ARG A 38 12.73 -21.66 8.24
C ARG A 38 13.70 -20.60 7.76
N ALA A 39 14.85 -20.52 8.38
CA ALA A 39 15.93 -19.63 7.97
C ALA A 39 16.54 -20.05 6.62
N SER A 40 15.70 -20.27 5.61
CA SER A 40 16.13 -20.59 4.25
C SER A 40 16.87 -19.41 3.64
N THR A 41 17.95 -19.66 2.94
CA THR A 41 18.77 -18.63 2.28
C THR A 41 18.79 -18.87 0.79
N LEU A 42 18.26 -17.93 0.03
CA LEU A 42 18.20 -17.98 -1.42
C LEU A 42 18.96 -16.78 -1.97
N THR A 43 20.05 -17.06 -2.68
CA THR A 43 20.86 -16.03 -3.32
C THR A 43 20.89 -16.28 -4.81
N GLY A 44 20.34 -15.34 -5.57
CA GLY A 44 20.38 -15.31 -7.02
C GLY A 44 21.76 -14.96 -7.57
N GLY A 45 21.83 -14.85 -8.88
CA GLY A 45 23.05 -14.53 -9.62
C GLY A 45 23.11 -13.09 -10.12
N THR A 46 23.50 -12.94 -11.37
CA THR A 46 23.50 -11.66 -12.09
C THR A 46 22.54 -11.69 -13.30
N GLY A 47 21.78 -12.75 -13.44
CA GLY A 47 20.67 -12.88 -14.40
C GLY A 47 19.41 -12.18 -13.89
N THR A 48 18.30 -12.43 -14.53
CA THR A 48 16.98 -12.10 -13.97
C THR A 48 16.45 -13.31 -13.26
N ASP A 49 16.40 -13.25 -11.91
CA ASP A 49 16.11 -14.38 -11.07
C ASP A 49 14.67 -14.31 -10.53
N THR A 50 14.00 -15.44 -10.46
CA THR A 50 12.59 -15.51 -10.09
C THR A 50 12.37 -16.53 -8.99
N LEU A 51 11.70 -16.11 -7.92
CA LEU A 51 11.12 -16.98 -6.92
C LEU A 51 9.63 -17.13 -7.18
N THR A 52 9.15 -18.35 -7.38
CA THR A 52 7.71 -18.65 -7.44
C THR A 52 7.29 -19.32 -6.14
N VAL A 53 6.31 -18.76 -5.46
CA VAL A 53 5.79 -19.28 -4.20
C VAL A 53 4.33 -19.69 -4.40
N THR A 54 4.01 -20.94 -4.09
CA THR A 54 2.64 -21.44 -4.16
C THR A 54 2.02 -21.49 -2.77
N GLY A 55 0.81 -20.97 -2.62
CA GLY A 55 0.00 -21.09 -1.41
C GLY A 55 -0.24 -22.56 -1.03
N THR A 56 -0.62 -22.82 0.20
CA THR A 56 -0.75 -24.19 0.73
C THR A 56 -2.12 -24.51 1.34
N GLY A 57 -3.14 -23.67 1.12
CA GLY A 57 -4.49 -23.88 1.68
C GLY A 57 -4.54 -23.82 3.21
N ALA A 58 -3.55 -23.20 3.80
CA ALA A 58 -3.48 -23.00 5.24
C ALA A 58 -3.40 -21.51 5.52
N ALA A 59 -3.89 -21.12 6.67
CA ALA A 59 -3.79 -19.76 7.20
C ALA A 59 -2.47 -19.02 6.87
N ALA A 60 -2.50 -17.72 6.99
CA ALA A 60 -1.42 -16.75 6.72
C ALA A 60 0.01 -17.30 6.82
N VAL A 61 0.75 -17.21 5.73
CA VAL A 61 2.18 -17.57 5.66
C VAL A 61 3.02 -16.31 5.60
N THR A 62 4.04 -16.21 6.43
CA THR A 62 5.00 -15.11 6.38
C THR A 62 6.28 -15.56 5.71
N LEU A 63 6.59 -14.97 4.55
CA LEU A 63 7.86 -15.21 3.87
C LEU A 63 8.96 -14.33 4.49
N ASN A 64 10.03 -14.93 4.94
CA ASN A 64 11.19 -14.19 5.42
C ASN A 64 12.11 -13.84 4.24
N VAL A 65 11.75 -12.79 3.49
CA VAL A 65 12.52 -12.33 2.33
C VAL A 65 13.85 -11.66 2.69
N SER A 66 14.12 -11.41 3.97
CA SER A 66 15.44 -10.92 4.41
C SER A 66 16.56 -11.94 4.14
N ALA A 67 16.21 -13.20 3.92
CA ALA A 67 17.13 -14.24 3.48
C ALA A 67 17.18 -14.41 1.95
N LEU A 68 16.45 -13.60 1.20
CA LEU A 68 16.39 -13.59 -0.25
C LEU A 68 17.26 -12.44 -0.78
N THR A 69 18.21 -12.73 -1.63
CA THR A 69 19.08 -11.69 -2.22
C THR A 69 19.26 -11.93 -3.71
N ASN A 70 19.36 -10.87 -4.49
CA ASN A 70 19.51 -10.89 -5.96
C ASN A 70 18.41 -11.70 -6.66
N PHE A 71 17.16 -11.49 -6.26
CA PHE A 71 16.00 -11.92 -6.99
C PHE A 71 15.22 -10.67 -7.40
N GLU A 72 14.95 -10.52 -8.67
CA GLU A 72 14.22 -9.38 -9.24
C GLU A 72 12.72 -9.63 -9.27
N ASN A 73 12.30 -10.90 -9.21
CA ASN A 73 10.89 -11.27 -9.29
C ASN A 73 10.50 -12.26 -8.20
N ILE A 74 9.39 -11.96 -7.53
CA ILE A 74 8.67 -12.89 -6.65
C ILE A 74 7.27 -13.04 -7.26
N THR A 75 6.91 -14.25 -7.66
CA THR A 75 5.59 -14.57 -8.17
C THR A 75 4.84 -15.39 -7.13
N LEU A 76 3.67 -14.92 -6.71
CA LEU A 76 2.81 -15.61 -5.77
C LEU A 76 1.68 -16.30 -6.55
N VAL A 77 1.41 -17.54 -6.21
CA VAL A 77 0.39 -18.36 -6.88
C VAL A 77 -0.51 -18.93 -5.79
N GLY A 78 -1.82 -18.74 -5.93
CA GLY A 78 -2.81 -19.34 -5.03
C GLY A 78 -2.77 -20.87 -5.10
N ASP A 79 -3.27 -21.52 -4.08
CA ASP A 79 -3.34 -22.99 -4.01
C ASP A 79 -4.48 -23.58 -4.87
N GLY A 80 -5.35 -22.73 -5.39
CA GLY A 80 -6.52 -23.10 -6.20
C GLY A 80 -7.76 -23.48 -5.36
N ASP A 81 -7.75 -23.23 -4.06
CA ASP A 81 -8.92 -23.41 -3.19
C ASP A 81 -9.66 -22.07 -2.99
N ALA A 82 -10.78 -21.91 -3.67
CA ALA A 82 -11.61 -20.70 -3.56
C ALA A 82 -12.44 -20.62 -2.26
N THR A 83 -12.15 -21.43 -1.26
CA THR A 83 -12.97 -21.52 -0.02
C THR A 83 -12.30 -20.95 1.23
N ALA A 84 -11.00 -20.67 1.17
CA ALA A 84 -10.26 -20.04 2.24
C ALA A 84 -9.38 -18.95 1.64
N ALA A 85 -9.56 -17.70 2.06
CA ALA A 85 -8.63 -16.66 1.73
C ALA A 85 -7.30 -16.92 2.47
N ASP A 86 -6.28 -17.23 1.71
CA ASP A 86 -4.92 -17.36 2.23
C ASP A 86 -4.25 -15.99 2.23
N THR A 87 -3.44 -15.70 3.22
CA THR A 87 -2.64 -14.47 3.24
C THR A 87 -1.17 -14.80 3.13
N ILE A 88 -0.51 -14.34 2.07
CA ILE A 88 0.94 -14.38 1.98
C ILE A 88 1.53 -13.03 2.39
N THR A 89 2.28 -13.03 3.48
CA THR A 89 2.93 -11.83 4.00
C THR A 89 4.39 -11.78 3.58
N ILE A 90 4.78 -10.67 2.98
CA ILE A 90 6.16 -10.39 2.58
C ILE A 90 6.61 -9.09 3.23
N ALA A 91 7.71 -9.15 3.99
CA ALA A 91 8.38 -7.95 4.48
C ALA A 91 9.74 -7.84 3.82
N THR A 92 9.94 -6.81 2.99
CA THR A 92 11.22 -6.61 2.33
C THR A 92 12.23 -5.99 3.29
N ALA A 93 13.51 -6.25 3.03
CA ALA A 93 14.61 -5.54 3.64
C ALA A 93 15.41 -4.85 2.54
N ASP A 94 16.14 -3.79 2.89
CA ASP A 94 16.97 -3.01 1.97
C ASP A 94 18.00 -3.85 1.19
N ILE A 95 18.38 -5.00 1.74
CA ILE A 95 19.32 -5.91 1.09
C ILE A 95 18.73 -6.70 -0.10
N ASN A 96 17.41 -6.71 -0.26
CA ASN A 96 16.75 -7.46 -1.34
C ASN A 96 16.79 -6.70 -2.67
N THR A 97 16.91 -5.38 -2.59
CA THR A 97 17.03 -4.49 -3.74
C THR A 97 18.35 -3.73 -3.67
N ALA A 98 19.17 -3.79 -4.71
CA ALA A 98 20.34 -2.90 -4.82
C ALA A 98 19.88 -1.50 -5.20
N ASP A 99 20.72 -0.48 -4.93
CA ASP A 99 20.43 0.91 -5.29
C ASP A 99 19.92 1.04 -6.73
N GLY A 100 18.67 1.49 -6.89
CA GLY A 100 18.01 1.66 -8.18
C GLY A 100 17.59 0.36 -8.88
N ALA A 101 17.74 -0.80 -8.24
CA ALA A 101 17.22 -2.05 -8.79
C ALA A 101 15.69 -2.12 -8.62
N THR A 102 15.06 -2.93 -9.47
CA THR A 102 13.62 -3.16 -9.41
C THR A 102 13.34 -4.52 -8.80
N LEU A 103 12.47 -4.54 -7.78
CA LEU A 103 11.84 -5.74 -7.26
C LEU A 103 10.39 -5.79 -7.72
N THR A 104 9.99 -6.88 -8.35
CA THR A 104 8.59 -7.13 -8.69
C THR A 104 8.02 -8.22 -7.80
N ILE A 105 6.91 -7.93 -7.12
CA ILE A 105 6.12 -8.89 -6.36
C ILE A 105 4.77 -9.00 -7.06
N ASP A 106 4.48 -10.12 -7.67
CA ASP A 106 3.29 -10.34 -8.48
C ASP A 106 2.38 -11.39 -7.82
N GLY A 107 1.29 -10.93 -7.20
CA GLY A 107 0.23 -11.71 -6.59
C GLY A 107 -1.00 -11.94 -7.49
N SER A 108 -0.98 -11.46 -8.74
CA SER A 108 -2.14 -11.52 -9.64
C SER A 108 -2.64 -12.95 -9.94
N ALA A 109 -1.82 -13.96 -9.70
CA ALA A 109 -2.17 -15.38 -9.87
C ALA A 109 -2.69 -16.03 -8.58
N MET A 110 -2.91 -15.27 -7.50
CA MET A 110 -3.45 -15.80 -6.25
C MET A 110 -4.99 -15.94 -6.25
N GLY A 111 -5.67 -15.35 -7.23
CA GLY A 111 -7.13 -15.44 -7.29
C GLY A 111 -7.78 -14.52 -6.27
N ASP A 112 -8.65 -15.06 -5.42
CA ASP A 112 -9.35 -14.34 -4.34
C ASP A 112 -8.63 -14.39 -2.98
N ASP A 113 -7.40 -14.90 -2.95
CA ASP A 113 -6.51 -14.82 -1.78
C ASP A 113 -5.97 -13.41 -1.58
N ASP A 114 -5.45 -13.14 -0.38
CA ASP A 114 -4.93 -11.84 0.01
C ASP A 114 -3.39 -11.82 -0.04
N ILE A 115 -2.81 -10.67 -0.34
CA ILE A 115 -1.39 -10.44 -0.08
C ILE A 115 -1.18 -9.35 0.98
N SER A 116 -0.11 -9.49 1.73
CA SER A 116 0.34 -8.44 2.63
C SER A 116 1.82 -8.15 2.36
N VAL A 117 2.13 -6.99 1.81
CA VAL A 117 3.49 -6.60 1.44
C VAL A 117 3.91 -5.36 2.22
N ASP A 118 5.03 -5.47 2.93
CA ASP A 118 5.62 -4.35 3.68
C ASP A 118 6.99 -3.98 3.09
N LEU A 119 7.05 -2.81 2.43
CA LEU A 119 8.25 -2.28 1.78
C LEU A 119 8.96 -1.21 2.65
N THR A 120 8.54 -0.97 3.88
CA THR A 120 9.03 0.15 4.72
C THR A 120 10.55 0.16 4.91
N ASN A 121 11.20 -0.99 4.81
CA ASN A 121 12.64 -1.12 4.98
C ASN A 121 13.42 -0.93 3.68
N ASP A 122 12.78 -0.83 2.54
CA ASP A 122 13.45 -0.50 1.29
C ASP A 122 13.58 1.02 1.17
N THR A 123 14.80 1.49 1.09
CA THR A 123 15.13 2.93 1.06
C THR A 123 15.72 3.40 -0.26
N ASN A 124 15.95 2.51 -1.21
CA ASN A 124 16.73 2.82 -2.42
C ASN A 124 16.36 2.00 -3.67
N GLY A 125 15.42 1.06 -3.57
CA GLY A 125 14.92 0.26 -4.69
C GLY A 125 13.70 0.89 -5.39
N ILE A 126 13.32 0.30 -6.51
CA ILE A 126 12.05 0.53 -7.20
C ILE A 126 11.19 -0.72 -6.98
N ASN A 127 10.02 -0.56 -6.41
CA ASN A 127 9.15 -1.69 -6.15
C ASN A 127 7.92 -1.67 -7.06
N ILE A 128 7.60 -2.83 -7.60
CA ILE A 128 6.36 -3.07 -8.34
C ILE A 128 5.62 -4.18 -7.61
N VAL A 129 4.46 -3.85 -7.04
CA VAL A 129 3.62 -4.81 -6.34
C VAL A 129 2.28 -4.90 -7.05
N LYS A 130 1.88 -6.12 -7.35
CA LYS A 130 0.55 -6.42 -7.87
C LYS A 130 -0.18 -7.30 -6.87
N GLY A 131 -1.29 -6.80 -6.39
CA GLY A 131 -2.22 -7.51 -5.54
C GLY A 131 -2.92 -8.68 -6.22
N ALA A 132 -3.78 -9.32 -5.52
CA ALA A 132 -4.63 -10.40 -5.98
C ALA A 132 -6.04 -9.88 -6.39
N SER A 133 -7.09 -10.67 -6.17
CA SER A 133 -8.47 -10.19 -6.25
C SER A 133 -9.14 -10.20 -4.87
N GLY A 134 -8.39 -10.53 -3.82
CA GLY A 134 -8.79 -10.48 -2.42
C GLY A 134 -8.62 -9.10 -1.81
N THR A 135 -8.50 -9.04 -0.50
CA THR A 135 -8.28 -7.80 0.24
C THR A 135 -6.80 -7.64 0.56
N ASP A 136 -6.13 -6.79 -0.15
CA ASP A 136 -4.69 -6.68 -0.08
C ASP A 136 -4.22 -5.54 0.84
N ALA A 137 -3.09 -5.76 1.49
CA ALA A 137 -2.44 -4.77 2.34
C ALA A 137 -1.02 -4.50 1.84
N ILE A 138 -0.79 -3.33 1.26
CA ILE A 138 0.49 -2.98 0.66
C ILE A 138 1.03 -1.72 1.33
N THR A 139 2.19 -1.82 1.94
CA THR A 139 2.88 -0.67 2.54
C THR A 139 4.00 -0.22 1.62
N GLY A 140 3.96 1.04 1.21
CA GLY A 140 4.94 1.67 0.33
C GLY A 140 6.31 1.82 0.99
N SER A 141 7.33 1.98 0.17
CA SER A 141 8.72 2.07 0.59
C SER A 141 9.09 3.46 1.12
N ALA A 142 10.29 3.58 1.66
CA ALA A 142 10.91 4.86 1.98
C ALA A 142 11.89 5.33 0.89
N SER A 143 11.85 4.71 -0.28
CA SER A 143 12.69 5.05 -1.42
C SER A 143 12.22 6.33 -2.11
N ASP A 144 13.16 7.18 -2.50
CA ASP A 144 12.88 8.39 -3.31
C ASP A 144 12.70 8.07 -4.82
N LEU A 145 12.68 6.80 -5.21
CA LEU A 145 12.60 6.37 -6.62
C LEU A 145 11.17 6.09 -7.10
N GLY A 146 10.22 6.02 -6.18
CA GLY A 146 8.81 5.75 -6.44
C GLY A 146 8.46 4.27 -6.57
N ASP A 147 7.28 3.93 -6.08
CA ASP A 147 6.71 2.59 -6.13
C ASP A 147 5.60 2.51 -7.18
N THR A 148 5.34 1.30 -7.67
CA THR A 148 4.13 0.99 -8.46
C THR A 148 3.33 -0.06 -7.71
N LEU A 149 2.18 0.33 -7.17
CA LEU A 149 1.35 -0.51 -6.31
C LEU A 149 -0.04 -0.67 -6.96
N GLU A 150 -0.43 -1.91 -7.23
CA GLU A 150 -1.71 -2.26 -7.83
C GLU A 150 -2.47 -3.19 -6.89
N GLY A 151 -3.70 -2.82 -6.48
CA GLY A 151 -4.59 -3.68 -5.66
C GLY A 151 -5.27 -4.75 -6.49
N ASN A 152 -5.65 -4.43 -7.71
CA ASN A 152 -6.45 -5.21 -8.66
C ASN A 152 -7.93 -5.31 -8.27
N GLY A 153 -8.32 -6.15 -7.37
CA GLY A 153 -9.72 -6.27 -6.98
C GLY A 153 -9.85 -6.61 -5.51
N GLY A 154 -10.99 -6.30 -4.93
CA GLY A 154 -11.20 -6.43 -3.51
C GLY A 154 -11.31 -5.06 -2.83
N ILE A 155 -11.03 -5.01 -1.55
CA ILE A 155 -10.93 -3.76 -0.78
C ILE A 155 -9.48 -3.64 -0.30
N ASP A 156 -8.72 -2.81 -0.97
CA ASP A 156 -7.28 -2.79 -0.78
C ASP A 156 -6.85 -1.61 0.10
N THR A 157 -5.77 -1.82 0.84
CA THR A 157 -5.20 -0.78 1.70
C THR A 157 -3.73 -0.54 1.34
N PHE A 158 -3.46 0.68 0.91
CA PHE A 158 -2.11 1.17 0.67
C PHE A 158 -1.68 2.05 1.84
N THR A 159 -0.59 1.68 2.50
CA THR A 159 -0.10 2.43 3.67
C THR A 159 1.18 3.16 3.33
N PHE A 160 1.24 4.46 3.61
CA PHE A 160 2.44 5.29 3.42
C PHE A 160 2.72 6.13 4.68
N ALA A 161 3.98 6.40 4.95
CA ALA A 161 4.30 7.63 5.66
C ALA A 161 3.95 8.82 4.75
N SER A 162 3.43 9.92 5.29
CA SER A 162 2.96 11.04 4.44
C SER A 162 4.07 11.64 3.57
N ALA A 163 5.33 11.56 4.02
CA ALA A 163 6.48 12.02 3.25
C ALA A 163 6.86 11.08 2.10
N ASN A 164 6.36 9.85 2.13
CA ASN A 164 6.72 8.82 1.15
C ASN A 164 5.64 8.63 0.07
N LEU A 165 4.45 9.22 0.22
CA LEU A 165 3.49 9.32 -0.88
C LEU A 165 3.85 10.56 -1.71
N THR A 166 4.38 10.34 -2.89
CA THR A 166 4.96 11.38 -3.75
C THR A 166 4.45 11.29 -5.18
N THR A 167 4.76 12.28 -5.98
CA THR A 167 4.43 12.28 -7.42
C THR A 167 5.15 11.19 -8.24
N LEU A 168 6.11 10.49 -7.65
CA LEU A 168 6.83 9.40 -8.29
C LEU A 168 6.12 8.05 -8.11
N ASP A 169 5.27 7.96 -7.11
CA ASP A 169 4.52 6.74 -6.83
C ASP A 169 3.34 6.60 -7.80
N THR A 170 3.08 5.37 -8.19
CA THR A 170 1.87 4.99 -8.92
C THR A 170 1.06 4.07 -8.05
N VAL A 171 -0.18 4.45 -7.75
CA VAL A 171 -1.10 3.64 -6.95
C VAL A 171 -2.39 3.43 -7.73
N SER A 172 -2.78 2.18 -7.90
CA SER A 172 -4.06 1.81 -8.51
C SER A 172 -4.83 0.91 -7.54
N GLY A 173 -5.93 1.39 -6.99
CA GLY A 173 -6.81 0.56 -6.18
C GLY A 173 -7.37 -0.58 -7.00
N GLY A 174 -8.06 -0.28 -8.08
CA GLY A 174 -8.62 -1.26 -8.99
C GLY A 174 -10.13 -1.36 -8.85
N ALA A 175 -10.65 -2.55 -8.58
CA ALA A 175 -12.08 -2.75 -8.38
C ALA A 175 -12.39 -2.98 -6.91
N GLY A 176 -13.13 -2.07 -6.30
CA GLY A 176 -13.48 -2.14 -4.89
C GLY A 176 -13.76 -0.77 -4.31
N VAL A 177 -13.53 -0.64 -3.02
CA VAL A 177 -13.47 0.65 -2.31
C VAL A 177 -12.12 0.69 -1.60
N ASP A 178 -11.18 1.37 -2.22
CA ASP A 178 -9.79 1.26 -1.86
C ASP A 178 -9.34 2.43 -0.99
N ILE A 179 -8.32 2.18 -0.18
CA ILE A 179 -7.94 3.06 0.92
C ILE A 179 -6.45 3.38 0.85
N ILE A 180 -6.10 4.66 0.85
CA ILE A 180 -4.76 5.09 1.25
C ILE A 180 -4.79 5.43 2.74
N THR A 181 -3.90 4.83 3.52
CA THR A 181 -3.71 5.10 4.94
C THR A 181 -2.35 5.76 5.19
N LEU A 182 -2.36 6.89 5.88
CA LEU A 182 -1.13 7.57 6.29
C LEU A 182 -0.75 7.15 7.71
N SER A 183 0.43 6.55 7.84
CA SER A 183 0.89 5.87 9.06
C SER A 183 1.73 6.72 10.00
N ASP A 184 1.94 8.01 9.70
CA ASP A 184 2.84 8.86 10.49
C ASP A 184 2.43 8.94 11.96
N ALA A 185 3.39 8.84 12.84
CA ALA A 185 3.20 9.26 14.22
C ALA A 185 3.16 10.80 14.26
N ALA A 186 2.23 11.37 15.02
CA ALA A 186 1.91 12.80 15.14
C ALA A 186 3.09 13.68 15.60
N THR A 187 4.16 13.77 14.85
CA THR A 187 5.38 14.53 15.20
C THR A 187 5.79 15.53 14.12
N GLY A 188 4.85 16.30 13.59
CA GLY A 188 5.23 17.34 12.63
C GLY A 188 4.09 17.80 11.75
N THR A 189 4.34 18.86 11.00
CA THR A 189 3.44 19.35 9.96
C THR A 189 3.70 18.59 8.65
N ALA A 190 3.40 17.30 8.62
CA ALA A 190 3.41 16.59 7.37
C ALA A 190 2.29 17.15 6.47
N ALA A 191 2.54 17.20 5.18
CA ALA A 191 1.58 17.75 4.22
C ALA A 191 1.35 16.75 3.11
N ILE A 192 0.09 16.56 2.77
CA ILE A 192 -0.34 15.91 1.54
C ILE A 192 -0.88 16.99 0.62
N THR A 193 -0.35 17.05 -0.57
CA THR A 193 -0.75 18.02 -1.60
C THR A 193 -1.54 17.33 -2.69
N ASP A 194 -2.29 18.10 -3.47
CA ASP A 194 -3.02 17.57 -4.62
C ASP A 194 -2.11 16.84 -5.61
N ALA A 195 -0.88 17.33 -5.77
CA ALA A 195 0.09 16.73 -6.68
C ALA A 195 0.49 15.30 -6.31
N ASP A 196 0.41 14.91 -5.03
CA ASP A 196 0.77 13.57 -4.58
C ASP A 196 -0.22 12.51 -5.09
N PHE A 197 -1.37 12.94 -5.61
CA PHE A 197 -2.35 12.08 -6.25
C PHE A 197 -2.21 11.98 -7.79
N THR A 198 -1.19 12.59 -8.40
CA THR A 198 -1.04 12.66 -9.87
C THR A 198 -1.08 11.28 -10.56
N ASN A 199 -0.52 10.25 -9.93
CA ASN A 199 -0.51 8.89 -10.46
C ASN A 199 -1.32 7.92 -9.59
N VAL A 200 -2.29 8.45 -8.83
CA VAL A 200 -3.22 7.64 -8.03
C VAL A 200 -4.51 7.49 -8.82
N THR A 201 -5.06 6.28 -8.86
CA THR A 201 -6.32 5.96 -9.55
C THR A 201 -7.14 4.95 -8.77
N SER A 202 -8.47 5.04 -8.84
CA SER A 202 -9.39 4.09 -8.20
C SER A 202 -9.11 3.94 -6.70
N VAL A 203 -8.98 5.06 -5.99
CA VAL A 203 -8.83 5.09 -4.52
C VAL A 203 -9.88 6.04 -3.97
N GLU A 204 -10.83 5.50 -3.23
CA GLU A 204 -12.01 6.26 -2.76
C GLU A 204 -11.80 6.90 -1.40
N THR A 205 -10.89 6.35 -0.58
CA THR A 205 -10.72 6.79 0.80
C THR A 205 -9.27 7.17 1.10
N LEU A 206 -9.09 8.35 1.71
CA LEU A 206 -7.86 8.74 2.38
C LEU A 206 -8.08 8.71 3.89
N ASN A 207 -7.35 7.85 4.58
CA ASN A 207 -7.33 7.76 6.03
C ASN A 207 -6.01 8.32 6.57
N HIS A 208 -6.05 9.44 7.28
CA HIS A 208 -4.83 10.05 7.83
C HIS A 208 -4.58 9.72 9.32
N GLY A 209 -5.38 8.80 9.89
CA GLY A 209 -5.18 8.35 11.26
C GLY A 209 -5.20 9.49 12.29
N ASN A 210 -4.43 9.35 13.35
CA ASN A 210 -4.37 10.33 14.45
C ASN A 210 -3.29 11.41 14.25
N ASN A 211 -2.88 11.66 13.02
CA ASN A 211 -1.79 12.57 12.70
C ASN A 211 -2.28 14.00 12.53
N ALA A 212 -1.46 14.97 12.93
CA ALA A 212 -1.70 16.38 12.58
C ALA A 212 -1.17 16.62 11.17
N LEU A 213 -2.06 16.75 10.19
CA LEU A 213 -1.73 16.89 8.79
C LEU A 213 -2.29 18.17 8.17
N THR A 214 -1.57 18.68 7.15
CA THR A 214 -2.12 19.65 6.22
C THR A 214 -2.43 18.92 4.91
N ILE A 215 -3.69 18.91 4.51
CA ILE A 215 -4.18 18.21 3.32
C ILE A 215 -4.73 19.22 2.34
N THR A 216 -4.30 19.14 1.09
CA THR A 216 -4.85 19.94 -0.01
C THR A 216 -5.37 19.03 -1.10
N LEU A 217 -6.67 19.13 -1.39
CA LEU A 217 -7.36 18.33 -2.40
C LEU A 217 -7.74 19.21 -3.59
N GLY A 218 -7.49 18.76 -4.78
CA GLY A 218 -7.78 19.46 -6.02
C GLY A 218 -8.16 18.49 -7.15
N ALA A 219 -7.70 18.77 -8.36
CA ALA A 219 -8.06 17.98 -9.54
C ALA A 219 -7.47 16.57 -9.50
N GLU A 220 -6.23 16.42 -9.09
CA GLU A 220 -5.55 15.13 -9.06
C GLU A 220 -6.21 14.19 -8.04
N ALA A 221 -6.50 14.69 -6.84
CA ALA A 221 -7.23 13.90 -5.82
C ALA A 221 -8.64 13.52 -6.27
N SER A 222 -9.30 14.39 -7.06
CA SER A 222 -10.62 14.10 -7.64
C SER A 222 -10.52 13.04 -8.75
N GLU A 223 -9.50 13.10 -9.61
CA GLU A 223 -9.22 12.11 -10.66
C GLU A 223 -8.79 10.77 -10.10
N ALA A 224 -8.13 10.77 -8.94
CA ALA A 224 -7.80 9.56 -8.19
C ALA A 224 -9.04 8.76 -7.77
N GLY A 225 -10.21 9.40 -7.68
CA GLY A 225 -11.46 8.77 -7.27
C GLY A 225 -11.89 9.12 -5.84
N LEU A 226 -11.12 9.98 -5.13
CA LEU A 226 -11.34 10.26 -3.72
C LEU A 226 -12.74 10.83 -3.46
N VAL A 227 -13.46 10.25 -2.50
CA VAL A 227 -14.81 10.66 -2.06
C VAL A 227 -14.95 10.66 -0.52
N THR A 228 -13.97 10.07 0.18
CA THR A 228 -13.98 10.00 1.64
C THR A 228 -12.63 10.41 2.21
N LEU A 229 -12.65 11.29 3.20
CA LEU A 229 -11.53 11.63 4.04
C LEU A 229 -11.86 11.23 5.48
N THR A 230 -11.07 10.35 6.06
CA THR A 230 -11.25 9.95 7.46
C THR A 230 -10.12 10.52 8.30
N GLY A 231 -10.47 11.35 9.26
CA GLY A 231 -9.53 11.98 10.18
C GLY A 231 -9.38 11.25 11.49
N GLY A 232 -8.32 11.58 12.20
CA GLY A 232 -8.08 11.14 13.57
C GLY A 232 -7.97 12.31 14.55
N SER A 233 -7.48 12.05 15.76
CA SER A 233 -7.43 13.02 16.86
C SER A 233 -6.36 14.13 16.71
N GLY A 234 -5.64 14.20 15.60
CA GLY A 234 -4.66 15.25 15.32
C GLY A 234 -5.29 16.60 14.99
N ALA A 235 -4.53 17.68 15.07
CA ALA A 235 -4.96 18.99 14.58
C ALA A 235 -4.79 19.02 13.04
N ASN A 236 -5.90 18.99 12.32
CA ASN A 236 -5.89 18.83 10.87
C ASN A 236 -6.29 20.11 10.14
N ILE A 237 -5.62 20.36 9.02
CA ILE A 237 -5.95 21.46 8.13
C ILE A 237 -6.26 20.85 6.75
N THR A 238 -7.54 20.90 6.37
CA THR A 238 -7.98 20.40 5.06
C THR A 238 -8.42 21.58 4.19
N THR A 239 -7.82 21.71 3.03
CA THR A 239 -8.20 22.68 2.01
C THR A 239 -8.73 21.96 0.78
N ILE A 240 -9.97 22.27 0.36
CA ILE A 240 -10.59 21.70 -0.82
C ILE A 240 -10.66 22.80 -1.87
N GLY A 241 -9.90 22.62 -2.97
CA GLY A 241 -9.81 23.57 -4.06
C GLY A 241 -10.95 23.43 -5.09
N ALA A 242 -11.06 24.42 -5.97
CA ALA A 242 -12.08 24.42 -7.04
C ALA A 242 -11.88 23.29 -8.07
N GLY A 243 -10.68 22.72 -8.16
CA GLY A 243 -10.40 21.58 -9.05
C GLY A 243 -10.95 20.26 -8.56
N PHE A 244 -11.21 20.13 -7.26
CA PHE A 244 -11.85 18.93 -6.71
C PHE A 244 -13.34 18.94 -7.08
N THR A 245 -13.82 17.92 -7.76
CA THR A 245 -15.20 17.90 -8.33
C THR A 245 -16.09 16.79 -7.79
N ASN A 246 -15.52 15.75 -7.16
CA ASN A 246 -16.30 14.67 -6.55
C ASN A 246 -17.04 15.19 -5.31
N ASP A 247 -18.19 14.59 -4.98
CA ASP A 247 -18.79 14.80 -3.65
C ASP A 247 -17.85 14.24 -2.58
N LEU A 248 -17.62 14.99 -1.50
CA LEU A 248 -16.68 14.61 -0.45
C LEU A 248 -17.37 14.43 0.89
N THR A 249 -17.09 13.31 1.53
CA THR A 249 -17.46 13.07 2.93
C THR A 249 -16.20 13.18 3.80
N ILE A 250 -16.25 13.97 4.86
CA ILE A 250 -15.20 14.04 5.89
C ILE A 250 -15.79 13.46 7.18
N ALA A 251 -15.18 12.41 7.68
CA ALA A 251 -15.47 11.84 8.98
C ALA A 251 -14.36 12.24 9.95
N THR A 252 -14.66 13.07 10.93
CA THR A 252 -13.71 13.45 11.98
C THR A 252 -13.79 12.48 13.15
N VAL A 253 -12.70 12.34 13.91
CA VAL A 253 -12.59 11.50 15.10
C VAL A 253 -12.12 12.36 16.27
N ALA A 254 -12.62 12.08 17.48
CA ALA A 254 -12.45 12.89 18.66
C ALA A 254 -11.01 13.33 18.99
N GLY A 255 -10.82 14.61 19.29
CA GLY A 255 -9.70 15.14 20.05
C GLY A 255 -8.76 16.11 19.35
N GLY A 256 -8.95 16.45 18.09
CA GLY A 256 -8.15 17.42 17.36
C GLY A 256 -8.75 18.82 17.27
N THR A 257 -8.05 19.72 16.60
CA THR A 257 -8.60 20.98 16.09
C THR A 257 -8.72 20.87 14.58
N GLU A 258 -9.96 20.98 14.09
CA GLU A 258 -10.22 20.82 12.66
C GLU A 258 -10.34 22.17 11.96
N THR A 259 -9.57 22.33 10.89
CA THR A 259 -9.76 23.47 9.98
C THR A 259 -10.09 22.94 8.60
N VAL A 260 -11.35 23.11 8.18
CA VAL A 260 -11.82 22.76 6.84
C VAL A 260 -12.12 24.02 6.06
N THR A 261 -11.45 24.19 4.93
CA THR A 261 -11.64 25.35 4.03
C THR A 261 -12.01 24.86 2.63
N ALA A 262 -13.27 25.13 2.20
CA ALA A 262 -13.80 24.70 0.92
C ALA A 262 -14.39 25.86 0.09
N THR A 263 -13.95 27.08 0.31
CA THR A 263 -14.58 28.31 -0.25
C THR A 263 -14.78 28.32 -1.76
N SER A 264 -13.90 27.64 -2.51
CA SER A 264 -13.98 27.55 -3.97
C SER A 264 -14.52 26.22 -4.48
N TYR A 265 -14.86 25.32 -3.57
CA TYR A 265 -15.37 23.99 -3.91
C TYR A 265 -16.85 24.09 -4.33
N THR A 266 -17.22 23.36 -5.38
CA THR A 266 -18.57 23.41 -5.96
C THR A 266 -19.36 22.12 -5.77
N GLY A 267 -18.70 21.04 -5.39
CA GLY A 267 -19.33 19.77 -5.06
C GLY A 267 -20.01 19.80 -3.70
N LYS A 268 -20.60 18.69 -3.31
CA LYS A 268 -21.27 18.55 -2.02
C LYS A 268 -20.24 18.14 -0.96
N LEU A 269 -20.14 18.91 0.12
CA LEU A 269 -19.35 18.59 1.29
C LEU A 269 -20.27 18.07 2.41
N ALA A 270 -20.04 16.83 2.86
CA ALA A 270 -20.71 16.26 4.00
C ALA A 270 -19.68 16.02 5.12
N ILE A 271 -19.85 16.68 6.27
CA ILE A 271 -18.98 16.50 7.44
C ILE A 271 -19.79 15.81 8.53
N SER A 272 -19.22 14.74 9.09
CA SER A 272 -19.77 14.03 10.24
C SER A 272 -18.78 14.11 11.40
N ALA A 273 -19.26 14.57 12.56
CA ALA A 273 -18.46 14.72 13.77
C ALA A 273 -19.29 14.40 15.02
N ASP A 274 -18.65 13.88 16.04
CA ASP A 274 -19.28 13.75 17.37
C ASP A 274 -19.40 15.12 18.03
N ILE A 275 -20.38 15.27 18.95
CA ILE A 275 -20.62 16.55 19.64
C ILE A 275 -19.41 17.00 20.47
N ASP A 276 -18.62 16.06 20.97
CA ASP A 276 -17.42 16.32 21.77
C ASP A 276 -16.21 16.73 20.91
N GLU A 277 -16.32 16.60 19.57
CA GLU A 277 -15.27 16.94 18.62
C GLU A 277 -15.36 18.39 18.13
N ILE A 278 -16.56 18.95 18.05
CA ILE A 278 -16.75 20.33 17.60
C ILE A 278 -16.57 21.29 18.77
N THR A 279 -15.48 22.03 18.73
CA THR A 279 -15.09 22.99 19.76
C THR A 279 -15.03 24.41 19.21
N SER A 280 -14.83 25.40 20.07
CA SER A 280 -14.64 26.80 19.63
C SER A 280 -13.31 27.05 18.90
N ALA A 281 -12.44 26.06 18.86
CA ALA A 281 -11.15 26.12 18.13
C ALA A 281 -11.27 25.68 16.68
N ASP A 282 -12.37 24.98 16.32
CA ASP A 282 -12.55 24.46 14.97
C ASP A 282 -13.08 25.51 14.02
N THR A 283 -12.68 25.40 12.78
CA THR A 283 -13.12 26.28 11.71
C THR A 283 -13.58 25.44 10.51
N ILE A 284 -14.85 25.51 10.20
CA ILE A 284 -15.45 24.82 9.06
C ILE A 284 -16.05 25.85 8.11
N THR A 285 -15.52 25.89 6.89
CA THR A 285 -16.03 26.76 5.82
C THR A 285 -16.42 25.89 4.63
N GLY A 286 -17.71 25.84 4.33
CA GLY A 286 -18.25 25.11 3.18
C GLY A 286 -17.96 25.82 1.86
N GLY A 287 -18.37 25.15 0.77
CA GLY A 287 -18.22 25.62 -0.59
C GLY A 287 -19.46 26.40 -1.09
N THR A 288 -19.69 26.32 -2.39
CA THR A 288 -20.90 26.86 -3.05
C THR A 288 -21.94 25.78 -3.35
N GLY A 289 -21.59 24.51 -3.07
CA GLY A 289 -22.48 23.37 -3.17
C GLY A 289 -23.51 23.30 -2.05
N VAL A 290 -24.19 22.16 -1.96
CA VAL A 290 -25.09 21.88 -0.83
C VAL A 290 -24.33 21.14 0.24
N ASP A 291 -23.88 21.86 1.23
CA ASP A 291 -23.03 21.31 2.29
C ASP A 291 -23.85 20.88 3.51
N THR A 292 -23.39 19.89 4.21
CA THR A 292 -24.06 19.34 5.41
C THR A 292 -23.05 19.11 6.51
N LEU A 293 -23.34 19.58 7.71
CA LEU A 293 -22.66 19.21 8.93
C LEU A 293 -23.63 18.37 9.78
N THR A 294 -23.24 17.15 10.09
CA THR A 294 -23.97 16.24 10.96
C THR A 294 -23.19 16.07 12.27
N ILE A 295 -23.85 16.34 13.39
CA ILE A 295 -23.27 16.15 14.72
C ILE A 295 -24.01 14.98 15.37
N THR A 296 -23.27 13.98 15.82
CA THR A 296 -23.81 12.72 16.40
C THR A 296 -23.52 12.61 17.89
#